data_12ecc1689a05975e4564d675a4409053
#
_entry.id   12ecc1689a05975e4564d675a4409053
#
_cell.length_a   1.000
_cell.length_b   1.000
_cell.length_c   1.000
_cell.angle_alpha   90.00
_cell.angle_beta   90.00
_cell.angle_gamma   90.00
#
_symmetry.space_group_name_H-M   'P 1'
#
loop_
_entity.id
_entity.type
_entity.pdbx_description
1 polymer ?
#
loop_
_entity_poly.entity_id
_entity_poly.type
_entity_poly.pdbx_seq_one_letter_code
_entity_poly.pdbx_strand_id
1 'polypeptide(L)'
;MDTWYITIGGQEIETRPAAGRMRDADWGGRESRAVTIEKSAVPDPLALFCDGAVWGMVHRYTTAVPVLDAEGNVQMNEDGTVKSTTETAEDRYMDDYADFTLAGPVTDNRDGTITVKMGKKTASDVLAELEATYDGN
;
A
#
# COMPACT_ATOMS: atom_id res chain seq x y z
N MET A 1 1.41 17.01 -6.36
CA MET A 1 1.31 15.71 -7.07
C MET A 1 1.25 14.59 -6.04
N ASP A 2 0.29 13.71 -6.18
CA ASP A 2 0.09 12.60 -5.25
C ASP A 2 0.51 11.31 -5.92
N THR A 3 1.37 10.54 -5.26
CA THR A 3 1.80 9.24 -5.75
C THR A 3 1.70 8.20 -4.66
N TRP A 4 1.18 7.05 -5.00
CA TRP A 4 1.05 5.92 -4.09
C TRP A 4 2.06 4.84 -4.45
N TYR A 5 2.68 4.26 -3.44
CA TYR A 5 3.67 3.18 -3.60
C TYR A 5 3.33 2.05 -2.66
N ILE A 6 3.67 0.83 -3.08
CA ILE A 6 3.72 -0.33 -2.19
C ILE A 6 5.16 -0.52 -1.75
N THR A 7 5.38 -0.78 -0.47
CA THR A 7 6.68 -1.26 0.01
C THR A 7 6.53 -2.76 0.30
N ILE A 8 7.31 -3.58 -0.37
CA ILE A 8 7.28 -5.03 -0.22
C ILE A 8 8.62 -5.61 -0.64
N GLY A 9 9.14 -6.56 0.12
CA GLY A 9 10.41 -7.22 -0.21
C GLY A 9 11.59 -6.28 -0.37
N GLY A 10 11.61 -5.16 0.35
CA GLY A 10 12.65 -4.15 0.24
C GLY A 10 12.54 -3.25 -1.00
N GLN A 11 11.46 -3.36 -1.74
CA GLN A 11 11.21 -2.56 -2.95
C GLN A 11 10.08 -1.57 -2.74
N GLU A 12 10.12 -0.47 -3.48
CA GLU A 12 9.01 0.45 -3.60
C GLU A 12 8.47 0.37 -5.02
N ILE A 13 7.16 0.12 -5.16
CA ILE A 13 6.52 -0.06 -6.45
C ILE A 13 5.36 0.92 -6.54
N GLU A 14 5.37 1.77 -7.57
CA GLU A 14 4.27 2.70 -7.80
C GLU A 14 2.97 1.93 -8.06
N THR A 15 1.89 2.37 -7.42
CA THR A 15 0.58 1.74 -7.54
C THR A 15 -0.51 2.80 -7.65
N ARG A 16 -1.68 2.38 -8.10
CA ARG A 16 -2.90 3.19 -7.97
C ARG A 16 -3.36 3.13 -6.52
N PRO A 17 -4.12 4.13 -6.03
CA PRO A 17 -4.64 4.07 -4.68
C PRO A 17 -5.34 2.74 -4.42
N ALA A 18 -4.99 2.08 -3.32
CA ALA A 18 -5.57 0.79 -2.99
C ALA A 18 -7.04 0.96 -2.63
N ALA A 19 -7.84 -0.02 -3.01
CA ALA A 19 -9.19 -0.14 -2.48
C ALA A 19 -9.12 -0.36 -0.97
N GLY A 20 -10.11 0.14 -0.25
CA GLY A 20 -10.21 -0.10 1.18
C GLY A 20 -10.36 -1.59 1.50
N ARG A 21 -10.42 -1.90 2.78
CA ARG A 21 -10.68 -3.26 3.25
C ARG A 21 -12.04 -3.71 2.74
N MET A 22 -12.12 -4.94 2.28
CA MET A 22 -13.37 -5.51 1.81
C MET A 22 -13.50 -6.96 2.28
N ARG A 23 -14.74 -7.41 2.45
CA ARG A 23 -15.03 -8.83 2.61
C ARG A 23 -15.21 -9.44 1.24
N ASP A 24 -14.40 -10.43 0.94
CA ASP A 24 -14.35 -11.02 -0.37
C ASP A 24 -15.26 -12.26 -0.42
N ALA A 25 -16.40 -12.15 -1.08
CA ALA A 25 -17.32 -13.27 -1.22
C ALA A 25 -16.70 -14.45 -1.97
N ASP A 26 -15.82 -14.15 -2.93
CA ASP A 26 -15.12 -15.18 -3.70
C ASP A 26 -14.04 -15.89 -2.88
N TRP A 27 -13.72 -15.37 -1.71
CA TRP A 27 -12.70 -15.91 -0.82
C TRP A 27 -13.30 -16.25 0.56
N GLY A 28 -14.52 -16.74 0.57
CA GLY A 28 -15.18 -17.18 1.80
C GLY A 28 -15.51 -16.07 2.80
N GLY A 29 -15.66 -14.85 2.32
CA GLY A 29 -15.93 -13.70 3.20
C GLY A 29 -14.69 -13.18 3.93
N ARG A 30 -13.50 -13.61 3.53
CA ARG A 30 -12.23 -13.14 4.10
C ARG A 30 -12.03 -11.66 3.82
N GLU A 31 -11.53 -10.92 4.82
CA GLU A 31 -11.09 -9.55 4.58
C GLU A 31 -9.86 -9.56 3.67
N SER A 32 -9.85 -8.69 2.68
CA SER A 32 -8.76 -8.58 1.72
C SER A 32 -8.51 -7.14 1.31
N ARG A 33 -7.33 -6.91 0.73
CA ARG A 33 -6.96 -5.65 0.09
C ARG A 33 -6.40 -5.95 -1.29
N ALA A 34 -6.80 -5.17 -2.27
CA ALA A 34 -6.34 -5.31 -3.64
C ALA A 34 -5.50 -4.09 -4.02
N VAL A 35 -4.42 -4.33 -4.77
CA VAL A 35 -3.58 -3.25 -5.30
C VAL A 35 -3.40 -3.46 -6.79
N THR A 36 -3.35 -2.37 -7.55
CA THR A 36 -3.15 -2.39 -9.00
C THR A 36 -1.82 -1.73 -9.32
N ILE A 37 -0.97 -2.45 -10.01
CA ILE A 37 0.39 -2.02 -10.35
C ILE A 37 0.65 -2.26 -11.84
N GLU A 38 1.67 -1.59 -12.38
CA GLU A 38 2.13 -1.85 -13.75
C GLU A 38 2.72 -3.25 -13.84
N LYS A 39 2.28 -4.01 -14.82
CA LYS A 39 2.74 -5.39 -15.02
C LYS A 39 4.25 -5.46 -15.23
N SER A 40 4.82 -4.49 -15.92
CA SER A 40 6.25 -4.42 -16.19
C SER A 40 7.11 -4.11 -14.95
N ALA A 41 6.51 -3.55 -13.91
CA ALA A 41 7.22 -3.21 -12.68
C ALA A 41 7.53 -4.43 -11.82
N VAL A 42 6.78 -5.53 -11.99
CA VAL A 42 6.93 -6.75 -11.19
C VAL A 42 6.97 -7.96 -12.13
N PRO A 43 8.17 -8.42 -12.52
CA PRO A 43 8.30 -9.57 -13.40
C PRO A 43 7.72 -10.87 -12.84
N ASP A 44 7.80 -11.06 -11.52
CA ASP A 44 7.28 -12.23 -10.84
C ASP A 44 6.42 -11.84 -9.63
N PRO A 45 5.15 -11.47 -9.86
CA PRO A 45 4.28 -11.04 -8.76
C PRO A 45 4.00 -12.14 -7.73
N LEU A 46 4.00 -13.41 -8.12
CA LEU A 46 3.74 -14.50 -7.19
C LEU A 46 4.89 -14.71 -6.20
N ALA A 47 6.12 -14.41 -6.60
CA ALA A 47 7.26 -14.47 -5.72
C ALA A 47 7.26 -13.33 -4.71
N LEU A 48 6.79 -12.15 -5.12
CA LEU A 48 6.79 -10.96 -4.29
C LEU A 48 5.60 -10.93 -3.34
N PHE A 49 4.40 -11.18 -3.87
CA PHE A 49 3.15 -11.24 -3.09
C PHE A 49 2.86 -12.69 -2.69
N CYS A 50 3.66 -13.20 -1.78
CA CYS A 50 3.56 -14.57 -1.31
C CYS A 50 3.02 -14.61 0.13
N ASP A 51 2.72 -15.81 0.61
CA ASP A 51 2.29 -16.00 1.99
C ASP A 51 3.38 -15.52 2.96
N GLY A 52 2.97 -14.71 3.93
CA GLY A 52 3.89 -14.14 4.90
C GLY A 52 4.59 -12.88 4.44
N ALA A 53 4.26 -12.34 3.27
CA ALA A 53 4.85 -11.10 2.78
C ALA A 53 4.58 -9.94 3.75
N VAL A 54 5.63 -9.20 4.06
CA VAL A 54 5.53 -7.98 4.87
C VAL A 54 5.46 -6.80 3.91
N TRP A 55 4.35 -6.09 3.93
CA TRP A 55 4.11 -5.01 2.99
C TRP A 55 3.27 -3.89 3.58
N GLY A 56 3.29 -2.74 2.91
CA GLY A 56 2.50 -1.60 3.30
C GLY A 56 2.37 -0.62 2.16
N MET A 57 1.63 0.45 2.41
CA MET A 57 1.43 1.53 1.43
C MET A 57 2.13 2.79 1.89
N VAL A 58 2.60 3.55 0.92
CA VAL A 58 3.21 4.87 1.15
C VAL A 58 2.52 5.86 0.23
N HIS A 59 2.06 6.96 0.80
CA HIS A 59 1.49 8.07 0.04
C HIS A 59 2.48 9.23 0.09
N ARG A 60 3.02 9.63 -1.06
CA ARG A 60 3.88 10.80 -1.20
C ARG A 60 3.14 11.90 -1.91
N TYR A 61 3.21 13.08 -1.35
CA TYR A 61 2.50 14.25 -1.89
C TYR A 61 3.30 15.51 -1.64
N THR A 62 2.97 16.54 -2.39
CA THR A 62 3.57 17.86 -2.20
C THR A 62 2.61 18.76 -1.45
N THR A 63 3.15 19.54 -0.55
CA THR A 63 2.39 20.54 0.22
C THR A 63 2.98 21.92 0.01
N ALA A 64 2.13 22.93 0.04
CA ALA A 64 2.58 24.32 0.06
C ALA A 64 2.88 24.72 1.48
N VAL A 65 4.08 25.24 1.73
CA VAL A 65 4.52 25.67 3.05
C VAL A 65 4.78 27.17 2.99
N PRO A 66 4.16 27.97 3.88
CA PRO A 66 4.40 29.41 3.89
C PRO A 66 5.87 29.75 4.15
N VAL A 67 6.39 30.72 3.41
CA VAL A 67 7.73 31.24 3.65
C VAL A 67 7.64 32.27 4.77
N LEU A 68 8.47 32.13 5.80
CA LEU A 68 8.50 33.04 6.93
C LEU A 68 9.69 34.00 6.81
N ASP A 69 9.50 35.21 7.30
CA ASP A 69 10.61 36.18 7.42
C ASP A 69 11.45 35.90 8.67
N ALA A 70 12.46 36.74 8.91
CA ALA A 70 13.37 36.57 10.05
C ALA A 70 12.67 36.66 11.41
N GLU A 71 11.53 37.34 11.47
CA GLU A 71 10.71 37.51 12.70
C GLU A 71 9.66 36.41 12.85
N GLY A 72 9.58 35.45 11.88
CA GLY A 72 8.61 34.38 11.92
C GLY A 72 7.24 34.74 11.34
N ASN A 73 7.11 35.87 10.66
CA ASN A 73 5.88 36.28 10.00
C ASN A 73 5.78 35.74 8.61
N VAL A 74 4.55 35.43 8.18
CA VAL A 74 4.28 34.96 6.82
C VAL A 74 4.62 36.06 5.83
N GLN A 75 5.40 35.71 4.77
CA GLN A 75 5.69 36.64 3.68
C GLN A 75 4.58 36.60 2.65
N MET A 76 4.31 37.77 2.06
CA MET A 76 3.29 37.88 1.03
C MET A 76 3.90 38.24 -0.32
N ASN A 77 3.28 37.76 -1.37
CA ASN A 77 3.61 38.17 -2.75
C ASN A 77 3.04 39.55 -3.03
N GLU A 78 3.49 40.17 -4.10
CA GLU A 78 3.01 41.51 -4.50
C GLU A 78 1.51 41.54 -4.79
N ASP A 79 0.94 40.40 -5.24
CA ASP A 79 -0.50 40.27 -5.54
C ASP A 79 -1.37 40.01 -4.29
N GLY A 80 -0.80 40.03 -3.11
CA GLY A 80 -1.51 39.78 -1.86
C GLY A 80 -1.67 38.33 -1.45
N THR A 81 -1.14 37.38 -2.23
CA THR A 81 -1.16 35.96 -1.89
C THR A 81 0.01 35.60 -0.96
N VAL A 82 -0.14 34.53 -0.21
CA VAL A 82 0.92 34.03 0.67
C VAL A 82 2.05 33.44 -0.18
N LYS A 83 3.26 33.90 0.08
CA LYS A 83 4.45 33.33 -0.54
C LYS A 83 4.70 31.95 0.07
N SER A 84 4.83 30.92 -0.78
CA SER A 84 5.03 29.56 -0.32
C SER A 84 6.06 28.82 -1.14
N THR A 85 6.63 27.78 -0.55
CA THR A 85 7.48 26.81 -1.21
C THR A 85 6.77 25.46 -1.20
N THR A 86 7.22 24.54 -2.07
CA THR A 86 6.67 23.20 -2.12
C THR A 86 7.61 22.26 -1.39
N GLU A 87 7.05 21.47 -0.48
CA GLU A 87 7.77 20.41 0.22
C GLU A 87 7.12 19.06 -0.06
N THR A 88 7.93 18.01 -0.10
CA THR A 88 7.44 16.64 -0.23
C THR A 88 7.14 16.08 1.15
N ALA A 89 5.93 15.55 1.31
CA ALA A 89 5.51 14.87 2.52
C ALA A 89 5.21 13.41 2.23
N GLU A 90 5.28 12.57 3.25
CA GLU A 90 5.07 11.15 3.11
C GLU A 90 4.28 10.61 4.30
N ASP A 91 3.21 9.87 4.01
CA ASP A 91 2.45 9.12 5.01
C ASP A 91 2.65 7.63 4.76
N ARG A 92 2.97 6.90 5.81
CA ARG A 92 3.21 5.46 5.74
C ARG A 92 2.10 4.70 6.45
N TYR A 93 1.52 3.74 5.75
CA TYR A 93 0.42 2.91 6.24
C TYR A 93 0.89 1.46 6.32
N MET A 94 1.80 1.18 7.25
CA MET A 94 2.33 -0.18 7.41
C MET A 94 1.41 -1.05 8.27
N ASP A 95 0.90 -0.51 9.38
CA ASP A 95 0.06 -1.27 10.31
C ASP A 95 -1.27 -1.68 9.70
N ASP A 96 -1.83 -0.85 8.83
CA ASP A 96 -3.10 -1.13 8.15
C ASP A 96 -3.01 -2.34 7.21
N TYR A 97 -1.81 -2.70 6.80
CA TYR A 97 -1.56 -3.79 5.85
C TYR A 97 -0.84 -4.98 6.48
N ALA A 98 -0.36 -4.83 7.71
CA ALA A 98 0.45 -5.84 8.39
C ALA A 98 -0.26 -7.19 8.54
N ASP A 99 -1.58 -7.19 8.67
CA ASP A 99 -2.37 -8.42 8.86
C ASP A 99 -2.71 -9.12 7.55
N PHE A 100 -2.49 -8.46 6.41
CA PHE A 100 -2.88 -8.99 5.09
C PHE A 100 -1.70 -9.73 4.46
N THR A 101 -1.40 -10.91 5.02
CA THR A 101 -0.20 -11.69 4.69
C THR A 101 -0.49 -12.96 3.88
N LEU A 102 -1.75 -13.21 3.55
CA LEU A 102 -2.13 -14.40 2.78
C LEU A 102 -2.22 -14.06 1.30
N ALA A 103 -1.43 -14.75 0.48
CA ALA A 103 -1.42 -14.52 -0.97
C ALA A 103 -2.75 -14.92 -1.60
N GLY A 104 -3.30 -14.02 -2.40
CA GLY A 104 -4.51 -14.24 -3.16
C GLY A 104 -4.24 -14.27 -4.66
N PRO A 105 -5.30 -14.20 -5.46
CA PRO A 105 -5.15 -14.25 -6.91
C PRO A 105 -4.48 -12.99 -7.46
N VAL A 106 -3.76 -13.19 -8.55
CA VAL A 106 -3.21 -12.11 -9.38
C VAL A 106 -4.02 -12.08 -10.67
N THR A 107 -4.60 -10.93 -10.98
CA THR A 107 -5.43 -10.76 -12.17
C THR A 107 -4.73 -9.87 -13.17
N ASP A 108 -4.59 -10.35 -14.41
CA ASP A 108 -4.10 -9.52 -15.52
C ASP A 108 -5.29 -8.73 -16.07
N ASN A 109 -5.23 -7.40 -15.96
CA ASN A 109 -6.32 -6.51 -16.37
C ASN A 109 -6.34 -6.27 -17.88
N ARG A 110 -5.36 -6.79 -18.63
CA ARG A 110 -5.24 -6.65 -20.09
C ARG A 110 -5.09 -5.21 -20.58
N ASP A 111 -4.64 -4.33 -19.71
CA ASP A 111 -4.38 -2.91 -20.03
C ASP A 111 -2.95 -2.50 -19.65
N GLY A 112 -2.08 -3.49 -19.41
CA GLY A 112 -0.71 -3.25 -18.95
C GLY A 112 -0.58 -3.25 -17.44
N THR A 113 -1.68 -3.43 -16.70
CA THR A 113 -1.66 -3.51 -15.24
C THR A 113 -2.11 -4.87 -14.74
N ILE A 114 -1.72 -5.19 -13.50
CA ILE A 114 -2.21 -6.36 -12.78
C ILE A 114 -2.80 -5.92 -11.46
N THR A 115 -3.77 -6.67 -10.99
CA THR A 115 -4.34 -6.49 -9.64
C THR A 115 -3.94 -7.67 -8.78
N VAL A 116 -3.30 -7.38 -7.65
CA VAL A 116 -2.87 -8.38 -6.67
C VAL A 116 -3.74 -8.26 -5.43
N LYS A 117 -4.26 -9.38 -4.97
CA LYS A 117 -5.10 -9.42 -3.77
C LYS A 117 -4.35 -10.12 -2.65
N MET A 118 -4.34 -9.49 -1.46
CA MET A 118 -3.78 -10.08 -0.25
C MET A 118 -4.87 -10.17 0.81
N GLY A 119 -4.98 -11.31 1.45
CA GLY A 119 -6.00 -11.58 2.43
C GLY A 119 -5.49 -11.57 3.86
N LYS A 120 -6.41 -11.36 4.78
CA LYS A 120 -6.15 -11.43 6.21
C LYS A 120 -6.35 -12.87 6.69
N LYS A 121 -5.40 -13.41 7.44
CA LYS A 121 -5.55 -14.72 8.06
C LYS A 121 -6.66 -14.67 9.11
N THR A 122 -7.50 -15.70 9.12
CA THR A 122 -8.55 -15.87 10.14
C THR A 122 -8.04 -16.73 11.29
N ALA A 123 -8.80 -16.76 12.38
CA ALA A 123 -8.49 -17.66 13.51
C ALA A 123 -8.48 -19.13 13.06
N SER A 124 -9.35 -19.49 12.11
CA SER A 124 -9.38 -20.84 11.54
C SER A 124 -8.11 -21.18 10.78
N ASP A 125 -7.55 -20.22 10.04
CA ASP A 125 -6.28 -20.42 9.33
C ASP A 125 -5.13 -20.67 10.30
N VAL A 126 -5.05 -19.89 11.36
CA VAL A 126 -4.01 -20.04 12.39
C VAL A 126 -4.13 -21.38 13.10
N LEU A 127 -5.35 -21.78 13.42
CA LEU A 127 -5.61 -23.07 14.06
C LEU A 127 -5.20 -24.23 13.16
N ALA A 128 -5.52 -24.16 11.89
CA ALA A 128 -5.13 -25.20 10.92
C ALA A 128 -3.61 -25.33 10.79
N GLU A 129 -2.90 -24.22 10.82
CA GLU A 129 -1.43 -24.21 10.79
C GLU A 129 -0.85 -24.87 12.05
N LEU A 130 -1.42 -24.59 13.23
CA LEU A 130 -0.99 -25.19 14.49
C LEU A 130 -1.27 -26.70 14.51
N GLU A 131 -2.44 -27.14 14.04
CA GLU A 131 -2.78 -28.55 13.95
C GLU A 131 -1.85 -29.28 12.99
N ALA A 132 -1.55 -28.69 11.82
CA ALA A 132 -0.62 -29.27 10.87
C ALA A 132 0.78 -29.43 11.48
N THR A 133 1.24 -28.46 12.25
CA THR A 133 2.52 -28.53 12.95
C THR A 133 2.51 -29.65 14.01
N TYR A 134 1.40 -29.80 14.71
CA TYR A 134 1.25 -30.83 15.72
C TYR A 134 1.22 -32.23 15.12
N ASP A 135 0.47 -32.41 14.04
CA ASP A 135 0.31 -33.71 13.38
C ASP A 135 1.52 -34.09 12.52
N GLY A 136 2.37 -33.14 12.21
CA GLY A 136 3.57 -33.34 11.41
C GLY A 136 4.75 -33.98 12.15
N ASN A 137 4.55 -34.35 13.37
CA ASN A 137 5.58 -35.02 14.18
C ASN A 137 5.46 -36.56 14.09
#